data_97fd9eaba5ea1e187dad1ca244f0444a
#
_entry.id   97fd9eaba5ea1e187dad1ca244f0444a
#
_cell.length_a   1.000
_cell.length_b   1.000
_cell.length_c   1.000
_cell.angle_alpha   90.00
_cell.angle_beta   90.00
_cell.angle_gamma   90.00
#
_symmetry.space_group_name_H-M   'P 1'
#
loop_
_entity.id
_entity.type
_entity.pdbx_description
1 polymer ?
#
loop_
_entity_poly.entity_id
_entity_poly.type
_entity_poly.pdbx_seq_one_letter_code
_entity_poly.pdbx_strand_id
1 'polypeptide(L)'
;MKTQADKKSVKDIQELKQRFTKFSIGLFAILTLSITLLASAYTYILQKSYTDIALEAELKRDMENADAIHKLVNKKIGREEFATLRHQSDENTEMYHEVSSFLNEIRTLNSTRYLYTATRNEENRLIYVVDGLDPNAGDVRHPGDYIEDEMIPYINKALSGETVYSQNIVDTTWGPIFTACYPITGDLTGDSDEIVGALCIEMDMQSVYGLVKRTRRASVYVGAMAGCVLFLLCAVCFIGYKRKREDEIEQTLLLSEAAEKAETANRAKSSFLLNMSHDIRSPMNAIIGFTDIALNQTNVSEIHDSLQKVKISSEHLLLLLNNVLDLSRIENGK
;
A
#
# COMPACT_ATOMS: atom_id res chain seq x y z
N MET A 1 49.16 -21.74 -16.20
CA MET A 1 48.34 -22.65 -15.36
C MET A 1 47.69 -21.80 -14.28
N LYS A 2 46.34 -21.53 -14.39
CA LYS A 2 45.62 -20.88 -13.27
C LYS A 2 45.64 -21.83 -12.07
N THR A 3 46.16 -21.39 -10.98
CA THR A 3 46.30 -22.17 -9.73
C THR A 3 44.90 -22.54 -9.21
N GLN A 4 44.79 -23.67 -8.53
CA GLN A 4 43.52 -24.17 -7.96
C GLN A 4 42.93 -23.17 -6.92
N ALA A 5 43.76 -22.28 -6.36
CA ALA A 5 43.37 -21.17 -5.49
C ALA A 5 42.58 -20.08 -6.22
N ASP A 6 42.96 -19.71 -7.46
CA ASP A 6 42.25 -18.70 -8.26
C ASP A 6 40.84 -19.15 -8.65
N LYS A 7 40.67 -20.43 -9.01
CA LYS A 7 39.36 -20.99 -9.34
C LYS A 7 38.43 -21.01 -8.13
N LYS A 8 38.95 -21.24 -6.94
CA LYS A 8 38.17 -21.23 -5.69
C LYS A 8 37.72 -19.81 -5.33
N SER A 9 38.62 -18.82 -5.44
CA SER A 9 38.31 -17.41 -5.19
C SER A 9 37.20 -16.88 -6.12
N VAL A 10 37.23 -17.19 -7.42
CA VAL A 10 36.20 -16.79 -8.37
C VAL A 10 34.85 -17.43 -8.07
N LYS A 11 34.84 -18.71 -7.65
CA LYS A 11 33.60 -19.41 -7.28
C LYS A 11 32.98 -18.84 -6.00
N ASP A 12 33.80 -18.54 -5.00
CA ASP A 12 33.34 -17.91 -3.74
C ASP A 12 32.74 -16.53 -3.97
N ILE A 13 33.34 -15.72 -4.86
CA ILE A 13 32.81 -14.41 -5.28
C ILE A 13 31.46 -14.56 -6.03
N GLN A 14 31.33 -15.56 -6.89
CA GLN A 14 30.06 -15.81 -7.59
C GLN A 14 28.95 -16.25 -6.64
N GLU A 15 29.26 -17.12 -5.67
CA GLU A 15 28.28 -17.53 -4.64
C GLU A 15 27.85 -16.37 -3.76
N LEU A 16 28.78 -15.52 -3.33
CA LEU A 16 28.48 -14.30 -2.57
C LEU A 16 27.59 -13.33 -3.37
N LYS A 17 27.88 -13.15 -4.65
CA LYS A 17 27.09 -12.36 -5.59
C LYS A 17 25.65 -12.88 -5.69
N GLN A 18 25.48 -14.19 -5.80
CA GLN A 18 24.16 -14.81 -5.92
C GLN A 18 23.34 -14.69 -4.62
N ARG A 19 23.97 -14.85 -3.45
CA ARG A 19 23.33 -14.66 -2.15
C ARG A 19 22.89 -13.20 -1.93
N PHE A 20 23.74 -12.24 -2.30
CA PHE A 20 23.43 -10.82 -2.19
C PHE A 20 22.28 -10.39 -3.12
N THR A 21 22.24 -10.93 -4.34
CA THR A 21 21.13 -10.66 -5.28
C THR A 21 19.81 -11.20 -4.75
N LYS A 22 19.79 -12.43 -4.21
CA LYS A 22 18.57 -13.01 -3.60
C LYS A 22 18.09 -12.19 -2.39
N PHE A 23 19.01 -11.76 -1.53
CA PHE A 23 18.69 -10.92 -0.39
C PHE A 23 18.11 -9.56 -0.79
N SER A 24 18.71 -8.90 -1.78
CA SER A 24 18.22 -7.62 -2.31
C SER A 24 16.82 -7.74 -2.94
N ILE A 25 16.53 -8.83 -3.66
CA ILE A 25 15.21 -9.12 -4.21
C ILE A 25 14.18 -9.32 -3.10
N GLY A 26 14.54 -10.10 -2.08
CA GLY A 26 13.66 -10.34 -0.92
C GLY A 26 13.34 -9.06 -0.16
N LEU A 27 14.35 -8.26 0.16
CA LEU A 27 14.19 -6.97 0.84
C LEU A 27 13.30 -6.01 0.04
N PHE A 28 13.52 -5.95 -1.27
CA PHE A 28 12.73 -5.13 -2.17
C PHE A 28 11.27 -5.57 -2.22
N ALA A 29 11.00 -6.87 -2.33
CA ALA A 29 9.64 -7.42 -2.32
C ALA A 29 8.91 -7.11 -0.99
N ILE A 30 9.59 -7.22 0.15
CA ILE A 30 9.04 -6.87 1.45
C ILE A 30 8.72 -5.37 1.53
N LEU A 31 9.61 -4.52 1.08
CA LEU A 31 9.41 -3.07 1.10
C LEU A 31 8.23 -2.63 0.24
N THR A 32 8.13 -3.15 -0.99
CA THR A 32 7.00 -2.86 -1.90
C THR A 32 5.67 -3.36 -1.34
N LEU A 33 5.65 -4.57 -0.77
CA LEU A 33 4.46 -5.12 -0.13
C LEU A 33 4.03 -4.27 1.07
N SER A 34 4.97 -3.83 1.90
CA SER A 34 4.68 -2.98 3.06
C SER A 34 4.11 -1.64 2.66
N ILE A 35 4.67 -0.99 1.64
CA ILE A 35 4.19 0.30 1.14
C ILE A 35 2.78 0.17 0.54
N THR A 36 2.52 -0.89 -0.23
CA THR A 36 1.18 -1.13 -0.82
C THR A 36 0.13 -1.42 0.25
N LEU A 37 0.47 -2.18 1.29
CA LEU A 37 -0.41 -2.43 2.43
C LEU A 37 -0.72 -1.15 3.21
N LEU A 38 0.29 -0.32 3.49
CA LEU A 38 0.11 0.96 4.19
C LEU A 38 -0.76 1.93 3.37
N ALA A 39 -0.52 2.04 2.07
CA ALA A 39 -1.34 2.88 1.19
C ALA A 39 -2.80 2.39 1.13
N SER A 40 -3.02 1.09 1.05
CA SER A 40 -4.37 0.50 1.05
C SER A 40 -5.08 0.69 2.39
N ALA A 41 -4.37 0.53 3.51
CA ALA A 41 -4.92 0.80 4.84
C ALA A 41 -5.28 2.28 5.02
N TYR A 42 -4.42 3.19 4.58
CA TYR A 42 -4.67 4.62 4.65
C TYR A 42 -5.91 5.03 3.83
N THR A 43 -6.01 4.56 2.58
CA THR A 43 -7.18 4.84 1.73
C THR A 43 -8.47 4.27 2.32
N TYR A 44 -8.43 3.07 2.92
CA TYR A 44 -9.57 2.47 3.61
C TYR A 44 -10.00 3.30 4.83
N ILE A 45 -9.07 3.73 5.69
CA ILE A 45 -9.37 4.53 6.88
C ILE A 45 -9.98 5.88 6.48
N LEU A 46 -9.38 6.54 5.50
CA LEU A 46 -9.86 7.85 5.02
C LEU A 46 -11.28 7.76 4.46
N GLN A 47 -11.56 6.73 3.68
CA GLN A 47 -12.88 6.50 3.13
C GLN A 47 -13.89 6.16 4.20
N LYS A 48 -13.53 5.26 5.16
CA LYS A 48 -14.42 4.92 6.26
C LYS A 48 -14.80 6.18 7.04
N SER A 49 -13.82 7.01 7.39
CA SER A 49 -14.07 8.27 8.09
C SER A 49 -15.01 9.20 7.31
N TYR A 50 -14.80 9.33 6.01
CA TYR A 50 -15.66 10.17 5.17
C TYR A 50 -17.11 9.63 5.09
N THR A 51 -17.27 8.32 4.94
CA THR A 51 -18.61 7.71 4.88
C THR A 51 -19.34 7.78 6.22
N ASP A 52 -18.63 7.60 7.33
CA ASP A 52 -19.19 7.70 8.68
C ASP A 52 -19.66 9.13 8.99
N ILE A 53 -18.86 10.14 8.64
CA ILE A 53 -19.23 11.57 8.79
C ILE A 53 -20.46 11.92 7.93
N ALA A 54 -20.50 11.46 6.68
CA ALA A 54 -21.62 11.72 5.79
C ALA A 54 -22.91 11.05 6.28
N LEU A 55 -22.81 9.82 6.78
CA LEU A 55 -23.95 9.10 7.36
C LEU A 55 -24.46 9.78 8.64
N GLU A 56 -23.55 10.17 9.54
CA GLU A 56 -23.91 10.85 10.78
C GLU A 56 -24.62 12.19 10.51
N ALA A 57 -24.13 12.96 9.53
CA ALA A 57 -24.76 14.21 9.12
C ALA A 57 -26.17 14.02 8.58
N GLU A 58 -26.39 12.95 7.80
CA GLU A 58 -27.69 12.61 7.24
C GLU A 58 -28.66 12.12 8.31
N LEU A 59 -28.22 11.20 9.18
CA LEU A 59 -29.01 10.73 10.32
C LEU A 59 -29.44 11.88 11.25
N LYS A 60 -28.54 12.83 11.51
CA LYS A 60 -28.87 14.02 12.30
C LYS A 60 -29.93 14.90 11.63
N ARG A 61 -29.81 15.11 10.32
CA ARG A 61 -30.79 15.88 9.56
C ARG A 61 -32.16 15.21 9.59
N ASP A 62 -32.19 13.90 9.40
CA ASP A 62 -33.43 13.12 9.38
C ASP A 62 -34.07 13.05 10.80
N MET A 63 -33.25 13.04 11.84
CA MET A 63 -33.73 13.16 13.22
C MET A 63 -34.38 14.52 13.47
N GLU A 64 -33.74 15.64 13.04
CA GLU A 64 -34.31 16.99 13.18
C GLU A 64 -35.62 17.13 12.39
N ASN A 65 -35.72 16.54 11.19
CA ASN A 65 -36.94 16.48 10.38
C ASN A 65 -38.03 15.66 11.07
N ALA A 66 -37.70 14.49 11.60
CA ALA A 66 -38.65 13.66 12.33
C ALA A 66 -39.22 14.37 13.57
N ASP A 67 -38.39 15.07 14.31
CA ASP A 67 -38.85 15.91 15.45
C ASP A 67 -39.83 16.99 15.04
N ALA A 68 -39.58 17.63 13.89
CA ALA A 68 -40.48 18.65 13.36
C ALA A 68 -41.85 18.04 12.95
N ILE A 69 -41.82 16.88 12.27
CA ILE A 69 -43.03 16.14 11.88
C ILE A 69 -43.81 15.69 13.13
N HIS A 70 -43.12 15.10 14.11
CA HIS A 70 -43.76 14.71 15.37
C HIS A 70 -44.50 15.87 16.04
N LYS A 71 -43.88 17.04 16.15
CA LYS A 71 -44.51 18.24 16.72
C LYS A 71 -45.79 18.69 15.98
N LEU A 72 -45.83 18.48 14.68
CA LEU A 72 -47.03 18.77 13.86
C LEU A 72 -48.13 17.75 14.12
N VAL A 73 -47.79 16.47 14.07
CA VAL A 73 -48.73 15.35 14.22
C VAL A 73 -49.28 15.25 15.61
N ASN A 74 -48.46 15.38 16.68
CA ASN A 74 -48.88 15.25 18.06
C ASN A 74 -49.91 16.30 18.55
N LYS A 75 -50.14 17.37 17.73
CA LYS A 75 -51.18 18.35 18.00
C LYS A 75 -52.55 17.93 17.52
N LYS A 76 -52.66 16.89 16.68
CA LYS A 76 -53.92 16.53 16.05
C LYS A 76 -54.36 15.09 16.33
N ILE A 77 -53.42 14.19 16.67
CA ILE A 77 -53.72 12.78 16.95
C ILE A 77 -53.71 12.51 18.47
N GLY A 78 -54.74 11.89 18.99
CA GLY A 78 -54.91 11.61 20.39
C GLY A 78 -55.50 10.23 20.72
N ARG A 79 -56.13 10.11 21.87
CA ARG A 79 -56.62 8.84 22.42
C ARG A 79 -57.75 8.20 21.64
N GLU A 80 -58.58 9.01 21.02
CA GLU A 80 -59.83 8.55 20.42
C GLU A 80 -59.56 7.62 19.22
N GLU A 81 -58.54 7.96 18.39
CA GLU A 81 -58.13 7.15 17.25
C GLU A 81 -57.62 5.77 17.71
N PHE A 82 -56.84 5.70 18.77
CA PHE A 82 -56.30 4.43 19.29
C PHE A 82 -57.34 3.57 20.02
N ALA A 83 -58.43 4.18 20.48
CA ALA A 83 -59.53 3.44 21.10
C ALA A 83 -60.47 2.77 20.05
N THR A 84 -60.58 3.38 18.86
CA THR A 84 -61.59 3.03 17.86
C THR A 84 -61.01 2.33 16.64
N LEU A 85 -59.81 2.70 16.16
CA LEU A 85 -59.23 2.21 14.90
C LEU A 85 -58.31 0.99 15.16
N ARG A 86 -58.90 -0.21 15.24
CA ARG A 86 -58.16 -1.44 15.53
C ARG A 86 -58.35 -2.58 14.55
N HIS A 87 -59.35 -2.48 13.70
CA HIS A 87 -59.72 -3.52 12.75
C HIS A 87 -59.79 -2.95 11.32
N GLN A 88 -59.58 -3.79 10.33
CA GLN A 88 -59.61 -3.39 8.94
C GLN A 88 -60.99 -2.77 8.54
N SER A 89 -62.10 -3.19 9.20
CA SER A 89 -63.42 -2.57 9.00
C SER A 89 -63.44 -1.08 9.30
N ASP A 90 -62.61 -0.64 10.21
CA ASP A 90 -62.58 0.73 10.71
C ASP A 90 -62.00 1.72 9.68
N GLU A 91 -61.34 1.20 8.65
CA GLU A 91 -60.84 1.98 7.51
C GLU A 91 -61.94 2.78 6.78
N ASN A 92 -63.20 2.30 6.83
CA ASN A 92 -64.34 2.99 6.23
C ASN A 92 -64.93 4.12 7.08
N THR A 93 -64.35 4.41 8.24
CA THR A 93 -64.80 5.48 9.10
C THR A 93 -64.30 6.85 8.66
N GLU A 94 -65.10 7.89 8.94
CA GLU A 94 -64.72 9.28 8.63
C GLU A 94 -63.42 9.67 9.43
N MET A 95 -63.30 9.20 10.65
CA MET A 95 -62.10 9.41 11.49
C MET A 95 -60.85 8.84 10.87
N TYR A 96 -60.88 7.59 10.36
CA TYR A 96 -59.73 7.00 9.67
C TYR A 96 -59.31 7.85 8.48
N HIS A 97 -60.26 8.23 7.63
CA HIS A 97 -60.01 9.03 6.43
C HIS A 97 -59.43 10.40 6.76
N GLU A 98 -59.92 11.06 7.81
CA GLU A 98 -59.41 12.34 8.25
C GLU A 98 -57.94 12.23 8.71
N VAL A 99 -57.63 11.27 9.59
CA VAL A 99 -56.28 11.06 10.12
C VAL A 99 -55.33 10.58 9.02
N SER A 100 -55.73 9.61 8.20
CA SER A 100 -54.91 9.10 7.10
C SER A 100 -54.58 10.21 6.08
N SER A 101 -55.56 11.02 5.70
CA SER A 101 -55.36 12.16 4.79
C SER A 101 -54.42 13.19 5.38
N PHE A 102 -54.52 13.47 6.68
CA PHE A 102 -53.61 14.40 7.37
C PHE A 102 -52.20 13.84 7.42
N LEU A 103 -51.99 12.56 7.78
CA LEU A 103 -50.70 11.95 7.78
C LEU A 103 -50.12 11.91 6.36
N ASN A 104 -50.90 11.63 5.32
CA ASN A 104 -50.45 11.64 3.95
C ASN A 104 -50.01 13.03 3.48
N GLU A 105 -50.75 14.09 3.84
CA GLU A 105 -50.34 15.47 3.56
C GLU A 105 -48.98 15.79 4.22
N ILE A 106 -48.83 15.54 5.50
CA ILE A 106 -47.57 15.77 6.24
C ILE A 106 -46.43 14.96 5.64
N ARG A 107 -46.65 13.68 5.33
CA ARG A 107 -45.68 12.79 4.72
C ARG A 107 -45.20 13.34 3.36
N THR A 108 -46.10 13.76 2.52
CA THR A 108 -45.82 14.26 1.16
C THR A 108 -45.04 15.58 1.23
N LEU A 109 -45.47 16.52 2.08
CA LEU A 109 -44.83 17.83 2.24
C LEU A 109 -43.39 17.71 2.73
N ASN A 110 -43.09 16.72 3.55
CA ASN A 110 -41.74 16.53 4.15
C ASN A 110 -40.91 15.45 3.44
N SER A 111 -41.38 14.92 2.31
CA SER A 111 -40.67 13.85 1.56
C SER A 111 -40.38 12.62 2.42
N THR A 112 -41.23 12.35 3.41
CA THR A 112 -41.12 11.18 4.28
C THR A 112 -41.63 9.94 3.53
N ARG A 113 -40.94 8.81 3.70
CA ARG A 113 -41.33 7.59 2.98
C ARG A 113 -42.58 6.96 3.58
N TYR A 114 -42.54 6.71 4.88
CA TYR A 114 -43.68 6.16 5.64
C TYR A 114 -43.93 7.02 6.87
N LEU A 115 -45.17 7.25 7.18
CA LEU A 115 -45.65 7.97 8.36
C LEU A 115 -46.90 7.29 8.84
N TYR A 116 -46.83 6.58 9.94
CA TYR A 116 -47.91 5.77 10.45
C TYR A 116 -47.98 5.76 11.96
N THR A 117 -49.10 5.29 12.50
CA THR A 117 -49.26 5.10 13.95
C THR A 117 -49.43 3.61 14.25
N ALA A 118 -48.98 3.22 15.46
CA ALA A 118 -49.00 1.85 15.90
C ALA A 118 -49.39 1.75 17.39
N THR A 119 -50.02 0.63 17.76
CA THR A 119 -50.40 0.33 19.14
C THR A 119 -50.32 -1.19 19.37
N ARG A 120 -50.74 -1.63 20.57
CA ARG A 120 -50.93 -3.05 20.90
C ARG A 120 -52.41 -3.41 20.78
N ASN A 121 -52.70 -4.58 20.20
CA ASN A 121 -54.00 -5.16 20.24
C ASN A 121 -54.29 -5.88 21.55
N GLU A 122 -55.49 -6.48 21.68
CA GLU A 122 -55.89 -7.23 22.88
C GLU A 122 -54.99 -8.45 23.21
N GLU A 123 -54.35 -9.01 22.19
CA GLU A 123 -53.39 -10.11 22.29
C GLU A 123 -51.95 -9.63 22.60
N ASN A 124 -51.77 -8.34 22.92
CA ASN A 124 -50.50 -7.70 23.18
C ASN A 124 -49.52 -7.71 22.03
N ARG A 125 -50.00 -7.87 20.78
CA ARG A 125 -49.22 -7.80 19.52
C ARG A 125 -49.28 -6.39 18.95
N LEU A 126 -48.15 -5.96 18.35
CA LEU A 126 -48.07 -4.65 17.69
C LEU A 126 -48.86 -4.67 16.37
N ILE A 127 -49.70 -3.67 16.18
CA ILE A 127 -50.53 -3.48 14.99
C ILE A 127 -50.45 -2.04 14.49
N TYR A 128 -50.68 -1.88 13.18
CA TYR A 128 -50.91 -0.58 12.57
C TYR A 128 -52.29 -0.04 13.01
N VAL A 129 -52.35 1.27 13.23
CA VAL A 129 -53.60 1.98 13.51
C VAL A 129 -54.03 2.81 12.32
N VAL A 130 -53.21 3.79 11.91
CA VAL A 130 -53.46 4.58 10.70
C VAL A 130 -52.17 4.68 9.90
N ASP A 131 -52.25 4.44 8.62
CA ASP A 131 -51.20 4.64 7.66
C ASP A 131 -51.41 5.94 6.86
N GLY A 132 -50.36 6.73 6.71
CA GLY A 132 -50.33 7.96 5.91
C GLY A 132 -49.95 7.73 4.45
N LEU A 133 -49.99 6.52 3.92
CA LEU A 133 -49.83 6.26 2.50
C LEU A 133 -51.12 6.61 1.71
N ASP A 134 -50.95 6.80 0.41
CA ASP A 134 -52.09 6.89 -0.50
C ASP A 134 -52.85 5.56 -0.43
N PRO A 135 -54.18 5.56 -0.27
CA PRO A 135 -54.97 4.33 -0.22
C PRO A 135 -54.83 3.40 -1.45
N ASN A 136 -54.38 3.93 -2.58
CA ASN A 136 -54.11 3.14 -3.77
C ASN A 136 -52.64 2.66 -3.86
N ALA A 137 -51.79 2.96 -2.88
CA ALA A 137 -50.43 2.46 -2.86
C ALA A 137 -50.41 0.94 -2.59
N GLY A 138 -49.52 0.21 -3.27
CA GLY A 138 -49.47 -1.25 -3.16
C GLY A 138 -48.91 -1.75 -1.84
N ASP A 139 -48.34 -0.88 -1.00
CA ASP A 139 -47.68 -1.15 0.27
C ASP A 139 -48.41 -0.53 1.48
N VAL A 140 -49.63 -0.02 1.29
CA VAL A 140 -50.47 0.53 2.38
C VAL A 140 -50.81 -0.55 3.40
N ARG A 141 -50.78 -0.15 4.68
CA ARG A 141 -51.15 -0.99 5.82
C ARG A 141 -52.53 -0.60 6.37
N HIS A 142 -53.28 -1.63 6.71
CA HIS A 142 -54.64 -1.44 7.21
C HIS A 142 -54.65 -1.50 8.75
N PRO A 143 -55.62 -0.87 9.40
CA PRO A 143 -55.83 -1.01 10.84
C PRO A 143 -55.90 -2.48 11.24
N GLY A 144 -55.11 -2.89 12.22
CA GLY A 144 -55.01 -4.27 12.70
C GLY A 144 -53.96 -5.13 12.01
N ASP A 145 -53.36 -4.70 10.91
CA ASP A 145 -52.23 -5.39 10.31
C ASP A 145 -51.04 -5.45 11.28
N TYR A 146 -50.28 -6.55 11.27
CA TYR A 146 -49.13 -6.72 12.18
C TYR A 146 -47.95 -5.93 11.69
N ILE A 147 -47.23 -5.34 12.68
CA ILE A 147 -45.97 -4.64 12.45
C ILE A 147 -44.87 -5.63 12.09
N GLU A 148 -44.01 -5.26 11.16
CA GLU A 148 -42.83 -6.01 10.74
C GLU A 148 -41.81 -6.15 11.88
N ASP A 149 -41.14 -7.31 11.93
CA ASP A 149 -40.20 -7.68 13.03
C ASP A 149 -39.08 -6.65 13.24
N GLU A 150 -38.62 -6.03 12.16
CA GLU A 150 -37.53 -5.03 12.21
C GLU A 150 -37.91 -3.77 12.98
N MET A 151 -39.22 -3.43 13.00
CA MET A 151 -39.74 -2.23 13.64
C MET A 151 -40.14 -2.44 15.11
N ILE A 152 -40.38 -3.70 15.49
CA ILE A 152 -40.82 -4.06 16.85
C ILE A 152 -39.97 -3.43 17.97
N PRO A 153 -38.61 -3.45 17.90
CA PRO A 153 -37.77 -2.89 18.96
C PRO A 153 -37.96 -1.37 19.17
N TYR A 154 -38.18 -0.63 18.08
CA TYR A 154 -38.35 0.82 18.10
C TYR A 154 -39.72 1.21 18.68
N ILE A 155 -40.77 0.55 18.20
CA ILE A 155 -42.15 0.81 18.63
C ILE A 155 -42.31 0.43 20.09
N ASN A 156 -41.75 -0.68 20.57
CA ASN A 156 -41.82 -1.08 21.96
C ASN A 156 -41.22 -0.03 22.93
N LYS A 157 -40.11 0.58 22.54
CA LYS A 157 -39.49 1.67 23.28
C LYS A 157 -40.37 2.93 23.28
N ALA A 158 -40.95 3.27 22.15
CA ALA A 158 -41.88 4.40 22.07
C ALA A 158 -43.10 4.18 22.96
N LEU A 159 -43.67 2.97 22.97
CA LEU A 159 -44.78 2.62 23.86
C LEU A 159 -44.38 2.57 25.35
N SER A 160 -43.09 2.55 25.70
CA SER A 160 -42.61 2.73 27.08
C SER A 160 -42.34 4.19 27.44
N GLY A 161 -42.59 5.13 26.54
CA GLY A 161 -42.44 6.57 26.78
C GLY A 161 -41.13 7.18 26.28
N GLU A 162 -40.33 6.42 25.58
CA GLU A 162 -39.04 6.89 25.05
C GLU A 162 -39.14 7.33 23.59
N THR A 163 -38.59 8.48 23.25
CA THR A 163 -38.37 8.82 21.88
C THR A 163 -37.14 8.04 21.37
N VAL A 164 -37.29 7.36 20.22
CA VAL A 164 -36.26 6.46 19.70
C VAL A 164 -35.92 6.80 18.26
N TYR A 165 -34.61 6.87 17.99
CA TYR A 165 -34.08 7.03 16.64
C TYR A 165 -33.20 5.85 16.27
N SER A 166 -33.21 5.45 15.01
CA SER A 166 -32.22 4.47 14.53
C SER A 166 -30.84 5.13 14.47
N GLN A 167 -29.86 4.49 15.10
CA GLN A 167 -28.46 4.97 15.08
C GLN A 167 -27.71 4.61 13.81
N ASN A 168 -28.31 3.75 12.99
CA ASN A 168 -27.76 3.28 11.71
C ASN A 168 -28.92 3.15 10.70
N ILE A 169 -28.57 2.96 9.46
CA ILE A 169 -29.55 2.60 8.43
C ILE A 169 -30.15 1.24 8.80
N VAL A 170 -31.46 1.19 8.87
CA VAL A 170 -32.24 -0.05 9.07
C VAL A 170 -32.52 -0.63 7.70
N ASP A 171 -32.09 -1.87 7.45
CA ASP A 171 -32.38 -2.57 6.20
C ASP A 171 -33.65 -3.36 6.37
N THR A 172 -34.71 -2.92 5.69
CA THR A 172 -36.03 -3.52 5.74
C THR A 172 -36.37 -4.19 4.41
N THR A 173 -37.44 -4.98 4.40
CA THR A 173 -37.98 -5.57 3.15
C THR A 173 -38.32 -4.51 2.10
N TRP A 174 -38.58 -3.28 2.51
CA TRP A 174 -38.92 -2.13 1.68
C TRP A 174 -37.70 -1.28 1.26
N GLY A 175 -36.49 -1.65 1.73
CA GLY A 175 -35.23 -0.95 1.49
C GLY A 175 -34.64 -0.29 2.72
N PRO A 176 -33.50 0.40 2.55
CA PRO A 176 -32.81 1.06 3.65
C PRO A 176 -33.54 2.33 4.10
N ILE A 177 -33.83 2.41 5.39
CA ILE A 177 -34.56 3.54 6.00
C ILE A 177 -33.80 4.06 7.24
N PHE A 178 -34.05 5.33 7.56
CA PHE A 178 -33.96 5.87 8.92
C PHE A 178 -35.32 5.77 9.58
N THR A 179 -35.41 5.38 10.83
CA THR A 179 -36.67 5.34 11.59
C THR A 179 -36.59 6.13 12.88
N ALA A 180 -37.65 6.85 13.17
CA ALA A 180 -37.87 7.53 14.43
C ALA A 180 -39.27 7.14 14.95
N CYS A 181 -39.34 6.74 16.21
CA CYS A 181 -40.60 6.40 16.88
C CYS A 181 -40.81 7.26 18.13
N TYR A 182 -41.96 7.84 18.24
CA TYR A 182 -42.35 8.77 19.30
C TYR A 182 -43.58 8.24 20.06
N PRO A 183 -43.63 8.40 21.41
CA PRO A 183 -44.82 8.10 22.14
C PRO A 183 -45.95 9.08 21.79
N ILE A 184 -47.19 8.60 21.70
CA ILE A 184 -48.40 9.42 21.60
C ILE A 184 -49.12 9.32 22.96
N THR A 185 -49.36 10.47 23.59
CA THR A 185 -50.11 10.57 24.84
C THR A 185 -51.62 10.62 24.62
N GLY A 186 -52.39 10.12 25.54
CA GLY A 186 -53.83 9.97 25.42
C GLY A 186 -54.64 11.27 25.44
N ASP A 187 -54.00 12.42 25.73
CA ASP A 187 -54.67 13.72 25.81
C ASP A 187 -54.02 14.73 24.86
N LEU A 188 -54.82 15.36 24.00
CA LEU A 188 -54.43 16.43 23.08
C LEU A 188 -53.96 17.70 23.85
N THR A 189 -54.38 17.85 25.12
CA THR A 189 -53.99 19.00 25.94
C THR A 189 -52.67 18.81 26.69
N GLY A 190 -52.15 17.59 26.69
CA GLY A 190 -50.86 17.25 27.33
C GLY A 190 -50.96 17.02 28.87
N ASP A 191 -52.18 16.91 29.40
CA ASP A 191 -52.40 16.72 30.83
C ASP A 191 -52.38 15.23 31.26
N SER A 192 -52.32 14.30 30.30
CA SER A 192 -52.30 12.85 30.58
C SER A 192 -50.96 12.25 30.18
N ASP A 193 -50.30 11.56 31.10
CA ASP A 193 -49.06 10.80 30.87
C ASP A 193 -49.32 9.39 30.28
N GLU A 194 -50.60 9.03 30.01
CA GLU A 194 -50.96 7.73 29.46
C GLU A 194 -50.55 7.63 27.99
N ILE A 195 -49.67 6.67 27.68
CA ILE A 195 -49.23 6.40 26.31
C ILE A 195 -50.27 5.49 25.60
N VAL A 196 -50.87 5.97 24.57
CA VAL A 196 -51.93 5.25 23.81
C VAL A 196 -51.42 4.61 22.57
N GLY A 197 -50.27 5.08 22.05
CA GLY A 197 -49.70 4.56 20.81
C GLY A 197 -48.33 5.12 20.53
N ALA A 198 -47.81 4.79 19.39
CA ALA A 198 -46.55 5.29 18.85
C ALA A 198 -46.75 5.90 17.46
N LEU A 199 -46.08 7.04 17.17
CA LEU A 199 -45.94 7.61 15.86
C LEU A 199 -44.60 7.14 15.29
N CYS A 200 -44.63 6.52 14.10
CA CYS A 200 -43.44 6.07 13.40
C CYS A 200 -43.22 6.89 12.13
N ILE A 201 -42.02 7.37 11.98
CA ILE A 201 -41.57 8.23 10.87
C ILE A 201 -40.39 7.55 10.21
N GLU A 202 -40.52 7.20 8.94
CA GLU A 202 -39.48 6.51 8.21
C GLU A 202 -39.04 7.32 7.00
N MET A 203 -37.74 7.60 6.89
CA MET A 203 -37.17 8.35 5.80
C MET A 203 -36.32 7.44 4.90
N ASP A 204 -36.39 7.69 3.59
CA ASP A 204 -35.67 6.89 2.60
C ASP A 204 -34.15 7.18 2.64
N MET A 205 -33.37 6.15 2.93
CA MET A 205 -31.92 6.21 2.95
C MET A 205 -31.25 5.61 1.70
N GLN A 206 -32.03 5.29 0.67
CA GLN A 206 -31.54 4.61 -0.55
C GLN A 206 -30.41 5.39 -1.24
N SER A 207 -30.51 6.71 -1.30
CA SER A 207 -29.51 7.57 -1.93
C SER A 207 -28.18 7.53 -1.17
N VAL A 208 -28.24 7.67 0.15
CA VAL A 208 -27.06 7.65 1.03
C VAL A 208 -26.44 6.25 1.08
N TYR A 209 -27.27 5.22 1.23
CA TYR A 209 -26.83 3.83 1.18
C TYR A 209 -26.15 3.48 -0.15
N GLY A 210 -26.73 3.91 -1.26
CA GLY A 210 -26.15 3.76 -2.59
C GLY A 210 -24.81 4.50 -2.73
N LEU A 211 -24.72 5.73 -2.21
CA LEU A 211 -23.47 6.51 -2.21
C LEU A 211 -22.37 5.80 -1.42
N VAL A 212 -22.65 5.39 -0.18
CA VAL A 212 -21.71 4.65 0.68
C VAL A 212 -21.20 3.39 -0.02
N LYS A 213 -22.11 2.61 -0.61
CA LYS A 213 -21.76 1.38 -1.33
C LYS A 213 -20.91 1.63 -2.59
N ARG A 214 -21.22 2.68 -3.36
CA ARG A 214 -20.44 3.08 -4.55
C ARG A 214 -19.06 3.59 -4.17
N THR A 215 -18.98 4.45 -3.17
CA THR A 215 -17.72 5.02 -2.67
C THR A 215 -16.80 3.91 -2.13
N ARG A 216 -17.35 2.96 -1.39
CA ARG A 216 -16.61 1.80 -0.90
C ARG A 216 -16.02 0.95 -2.04
N ARG A 217 -16.76 0.70 -3.11
CA ARG A 217 -16.24 -0.02 -4.27
C ARG A 217 -15.17 0.78 -5.01
N ALA A 218 -15.42 2.06 -5.25
CA ALA A 218 -14.48 2.94 -5.96
C ALA A 218 -13.12 3.02 -5.26
N SER A 219 -13.08 3.12 -3.93
CA SER A 219 -11.82 3.21 -3.19
C SER A 219 -11.01 1.90 -3.21
N VAL A 220 -11.68 0.73 -3.24
CA VAL A 220 -11.00 -0.55 -3.45
C VAL A 220 -10.28 -0.57 -4.82
N TYR A 221 -10.96 -0.11 -5.88
CA TYR A 221 -10.35 -0.03 -7.21
C TYR A 221 -9.20 0.99 -7.27
N VAL A 222 -9.38 2.17 -6.68
CA VAL A 222 -8.33 3.21 -6.63
C VAL A 222 -7.12 2.71 -5.84
N GLY A 223 -7.34 2.06 -4.70
CA GLY A 223 -6.27 1.46 -3.90
C GLY A 223 -5.51 0.37 -4.66
N ALA A 224 -6.22 -0.51 -5.35
CA ALA A 224 -5.61 -1.57 -6.17
C ALA A 224 -4.78 -0.98 -7.33
N MET A 225 -5.32 0.01 -8.05
CA MET A 225 -4.60 0.71 -9.14
C MET A 225 -3.34 1.42 -8.62
N ALA A 226 -3.44 2.16 -7.52
CA ALA A 226 -2.30 2.82 -6.92
C ALA A 226 -1.21 1.82 -6.51
N GLY A 227 -1.61 0.68 -5.93
CA GLY A 227 -0.71 -0.42 -5.60
C GLY A 227 0.01 -1.00 -6.83
N CYS A 228 -0.71 -1.23 -7.93
CA CYS A 228 -0.13 -1.70 -9.19
C CYS A 228 0.89 -0.69 -9.77
N VAL A 229 0.56 0.60 -9.80
CA VAL A 229 1.46 1.66 -10.30
C VAL A 229 2.73 1.73 -9.44
N LEU A 230 2.58 1.71 -8.12
CA LEU A 230 3.72 1.72 -7.20
C LEU A 230 4.62 0.49 -7.40
N PHE A 231 4.02 -0.70 -7.55
CA PHE A 231 4.75 -1.93 -7.83
C PHE A 231 5.55 -1.84 -9.14
N LEU A 232 4.94 -1.33 -10.21
CA LEU A 232 5.61 -1.15 -11.50
C LEU A 232 6.78 -0.16 -11.41
N LEU A 233 6.59 0.99 -10.75
CA LEU A 233 7.66 1.96 -10.53
C LEU A 233 8.83 1.35 -9.75
N CYS A 234 8.51 0.64 -8.69
CA CYS A 234 9.50 -0.07 -7.91
C CYS A 234 10.23 -1.14 -8.73
N ALA A 235 9.54 -1.90 -9.56
CA ALA A 235 10.16 -2.91 -10.44
C ALA A 235 11.12 -2.26 -11.45
N VAL A 236 10.76 -1.13 -12.05
CA VAL A 236 11.63 -0.37 -12.96
C VAL A 236 12.89 0.13 -12.24
N CYS A 237 12.75 0.72 -11.06
CA CYS A 237 13.87 1.16 -10.22
C CYS A 237 14.80 -0.01 -9.87
N PHE A 238 14.23 -1.16 -9.51
CA PHE A 238 15.00 -2.36 -9.20
C PHE A 238 15.79 -2.89 -10.39
N ILE A 239 15.17 -2.95 -11.56
CA ILE A 239 15.84 -3.38 -12.79
C ILE A 239 16.99 -2.42 -13.14
N GLY A 240 16.76 -1.11 -13.02
CA GLY A 240 17.80 -0.08 -13.24
C GLY A 240 18.97 -0.23 -12.24
N TYR A 241 18.68 -0.41 -10.97
CA TYR A 241 19.69 -0.66 -9.93
C TYR A 241 20.51 -1.93 -10.22
N LYS A 242 19.83 -3.02 -10.62
CA LYS A 242 20.49 -4.28 -10.94
C LYS A 242 21.45 -4.13 -12.12
N ARG A 243 21.03 -3.47 -13.20
CA ARG A 243 21.89 -3.20 -14.37
C ARG A 243 23.12 -2.39 -14.00
N LYS A 244 22.91 -1.27 -13.29
CA LYS A 244 24.04 -0.43 -12.85
C LYS A 244 25.06 -1.21 -12.00
N ARG A 245 24.59 -2.09 -11.14
CA ARG A 245 25.44 -2.95 -10.31
C ARG A 245 26.23 -3.97 -11.14
N GLU A 246 25.63 -4.54 -12.18
CA GLU A 246 26.30 -5.47 -13.08
C GLU A 246 27.42 -4.76 -13.84
N ASP A 247 27.16 -3.55 -14.35
CA ASP A 247 28.16 -2.72 -15.05
C ASP A 247 29.33 -2.34 -14.14
N GLU A 248 29.07 -1.93 -12.89
CA GLU A 248 30.12 -1.62 -11.89
C GLU A 248 31.02 -2.82 -11.60
N ILE A 249 30.44 -4.02 -11.49
CA ILE A 249 31.20 -5.25 -11.22
C ILE A 249 32.06 -5.61 -12.43
N GLU A 250 31.54 -5.49 -13.65
CA GLU A 250 32.29 -5.76 -14.87
C GLU A 250 33.48 -4.82 -15.02
N GLN A 251 33.27 -3.51 -14.78
CA GLN A 251 34.36 -2.53 -14.76
C GLN A 251 35.43 -2.85 -13.73
N THR A 252 35.03 -3.24 -12.52
CA THR A 252 35.97 -3.60 -11.45
C THR A 252 36.80 -4.82 -11.83
N LEU A 253 36.16 -5.80 -12.50
CA LEU A 253 36.86 -7.00 -12.96
C LEU A 253 37.89 -6.68 -14.04
N LEU A 254 37.53 -5.85 -15.02
CA LEU A 254 38.44 -5.40 -16.10
C LEU A 254 39.62 -4.61 -15.53
N LEU A 255 39.37 -3.72 -14.57
CA LEU A 255 40.42 -2.96 -13.89
C LEU A 255 41.38 -3.87 -13.11
N SER A 256 40.85 -4.89 -12.42
CA SER A 256 41.68 -5.85 -11.68
C SER A 256 42.58 -6.69 -12.60
N GLU A 257 42.04 -7.11 -13.75
CA GLU A 257 42.80 -7.87 -14.76
C GLU A 257 43.92 -7.00 -15.41
N ALA A 258 43.60 -5.73 -15.70
CA ALA A 258 44.58 -4.80 -16.22
C ALA A 258 45.70 -4.51 -15.21
N ALA A 259 45.34 -4.35 -13.93
CA ALA A 259 46.32 -4.15 -12.85
C ALA A 259 47.26 -5.37 -12.67
N GLU A 260 46.71 -6.59 -12.72
CA GLU A 260 47.51 -7.83 -12.64
C GLU A 260 48.48 -7.95 -13.81
N LYS A 261 48.02 -7.63 -15.04
CA LYS A 261 48.87 -7.62 -16.22
C LYS A 261 50.01 -6.59 -16.10
N ALA A 262 49.69 -5.38 -15.62
CA ALA A 262 50.69 -4.33 -15.43
C ALA A 262 51.70 -4.72 -14.32
N GLU A 263 51.25 -5.34 -13.24
CA GLU A 263 52.15 -5.79 -12.17
C GLU A 263 53.08 -6.92 -12.64
N THR A 264 52.55 -7.90 -13.39
CA THR A 264 53.38 -8.98 -13.96
C THR A 264 54.41 -8.45 -14.94
N ALA A 265 54.04 -7.49 -15.81
CA ALA A 265 54.99 -6.83 -16.71
C ALA A 265 56.07 -6.06 -15.90
N ASN A 266 55.70 -5.34 -14.86
CA ASN A 266 56.62 -4.59 -14.03
C ASN A 266 57.59 -5.50 -13.26
N ARG A 267 57.11 -6.62 -12.72
CA ARG A 267 57.97 -7.64 -12.09
C ARG A 267 58.96 -8.25 -13.09
N ALA A 268 58.51 -8.59 -14.30
CA ALA A 268 59.37 -9.09 -15.35
C ALA A 268 60.46 -8.07 -15.71
N LYS A 269 60.09 -6.79 -15.87
CA LYS A 269 61.04 -5.68 -16.11
C LYS A 269 62.05 -5.52 -15.01
N SER A 270 61.61 -5.55 -13.74
CA SER A 270 62.51 -5.45 -12.60
C SER A 270 63.50 -6.64 -12.50
N SER A 271 63.01 -7.86 -12.73
CA SER A 271 63.85 -9.06 -12.77
C SER A 271 64.88 -9.00 -13.90
N PHE A 272 64.46 -8.52 -15.07
CA PHE A 272 65.36 -8.32 -16.21
C PHE A 272 66.50 -7.33 -15.86
N LEU A 273 66.17 -6.17 -15.28
CA LEU A 273 67.16 -5.15 -14.89
C LEU A 273 68.14 -5.69 -13.85
N LEU A 274 67.67 -6.47 -12.86
CA LEU A 274 68.55 -7.09 -11.86
C LEU A 274 69.50 -8.09 -12.49
N ASN A 275 69.05 -8.97 -13.38
CA ASN A 275 69.86 -9.95 -14.06
C ASN A 275 70.89 -9.24 -14.98
N MET A 276 70.46 -8.23 -15.74
CA MET A 276 71.39 -7.44 -16.60
C MET A 276 72.46 -6.74 -15.77
N SER A 277 72.11 -6.19 -14.59
CA SER A 277 73.12 -5.58 -13.70
C SER A 277 74.18 -6.56 -13.24
N HIS A 278 73.77 -7.79 -12.96
CA HIS A 278 74.71 -8.87 -12.60
C HIS A 278 75.59 -9.29 -13.77
N ASP A 279 74.99 -9.47 -14.96
CA ASP A 279 75.71 -9.94 -16.17
C ASP A 279 76.68 -8.88 -16.70
N ILE A 280 76.39 -7.59 -16.54
CA ILE A 280 77.28 -6.49 -16.87
C ILE A 280 78.46 -6.40 -15.82
N ARG A 281 78.18 -6.59 -14.51
CA ARG A 281 79.15 -6.47 -13.48
C ARG A 281 80.30 -7.54 -13.58
N SER A 282 79.94 -8.73 -13.98
CA SER A 282 80.87 -9.86 -14.08
C SER A 282 82.03 -9.61 -15.06
N PRO A 283 81.81 -9.30 -16.35
CA PRO A 283 82.88 -8.97 -17.29
C PRO A 283 83.58 -7.67 -16.93
N MET A 284 82.92 -6.68 -16.33
CA MET A 284 83.54 -5.43 -15.91
C MET A 284 84.57 -5.67 -14.78
N ASN A 285 84.20 -6.52 -13.79
CA ASN A 285 85.14 -6.92 -12.73
C ASN A 285 86.32 -7.74 -13.29
N ALA A 286 86.13 -8.57 -14.30
CA ALA A 286 87.15 -9.29 -14.97
C ALA A 286 88.17 -8.35 -15.74
N ILE A 287 87.58 -7.33 -16.43
CA ILE A 287 88.41 -6.29 -17.10
C ILE A 287 89.28 -5.57 -16.08
N ILE A 288 88.71 -5.10 -14.98
CA ILE A 288 89.42 -4.39 -13.89
C ILE A 288 90.52 -5.30 -13.31
N GLY A 289 90.10 -6.52 -12.92
CA GLY A 289 91.03 -7.43 -12.25
C GLY A 289 92.20 -7.88 -13.13
N PHE A 290 91.96 -8.22 -14.42
CA PHE A 290 93.06 -8.58 -15.32
C PHE A 290 93.89 -7.36 -15.73
N THR A 291 93.35 -6.18 -15.78
CA THR A 291 94.11 -4.95 -15.98
C THR A 291 95.07 -4.69 -14.76
N ASP A 292 94.56 -4.83 -13.56
CA ASP A 292 95.38 -4.69 -12.32
C ASP A 292 96.52 -5.73 -12.27
N ILE A 293 96.24 -6.96 -12.69
CA ILE A 293 97.18 -8.01 -12.80
C ILE A 293 98.27 -7.63 -13.83
N ALA A 294 97.87 -7.20 -15.02
CA ALA A 294 98.79 -6.80 -16.09
C ALA A 294 99.69 -5.64 -15.69
N LEU A 295 99.22 -4.67 -14.90
CA LEU A 295 99.97 -3.51 -14.44
C LEU A 295 101.04 -3.87 -13.41
N ASN A 296 100.86 -4.96 -12.67
CA ASN A 296 101.80 -5.41 -11.60
C ASN A 296 102.74 -6.53 -12.02
N GLN A 297 102.63 -7.00 -13.28
CA GLN A 297 103.50 -8.02 -13.87
C GLN A 297 104.73 -7.44 -14.59
N THR A 298 105.84 -8.13 -14.52
CA THR A 298 107.15 -7.77 -15.23
C THR A 298 107.43 -8.71 -16.39
N ASN A 299 106.79 -9.87 -16.44
CA ASN A 299 106.96 -10.86 -17.49
C ASN A 299 106.03 -10.51 -18.70
N VAL A 300 106.59 -10.26 -19.87
CA VAL A 300 105.86 -9.86 -21.09
C VAL A 300 104.82 -10.88 -21.53
N SER A 301 105.11 -12.20 -21.36
CA SER A 301 104.18 -13.26 -21.73
C SER A 301 102.92 -13.26 -20.84
N GLU A 302 103.07 -13.02 -19.52
CA GLU A 302 101.97 -12.97 -18.55
C GLU A 302 101.14 -11.68 -18.71
N ILE A 303 101.82 -10.56 -19.05
CA ILE A 303 101.14 -9.31 -19.43
C ILE A 303 100.25 -9.54 -20.64
N HIS A 304 100.75 -10.22 -21.70
CA HIS A 304 100.01 -10.52 -22.93
C HIS A 304 98.79 -11.40 -22.65
N ASP A 305 98.91 -12.46 -21.81
CA ASP A 305 97.78 -13.31 -21.42
C ASP A 305 96.73 -12.53 -20.67
N SER A 306 97.15 -11.63 -19.75
CA SER A 306 96.15 -10.81 -19.00
C SER A 306 95.45 -9.82 -19.88
N LEU A 307 96.15 -9.17 -20.82
CA LEU A 307 95.49 -8.25 -21.82
C LEU A 307 94.59 -8.99 -22.78
N GLN A 308 94.90 -10.26 -23.13
CA GLN A 308 93.94 -11.07 -23.95
C GLN A 308 92.69 -11.39 -23.22
N LYS A 309 92.70 -11.66 -21.91
CA LYS A 309 91.53 -11.88 -21.07
C LYS A 309 90.70 -10.58 -20.92
N VAL A 310 91.38 -9.39 -20.82
CA VAL A 310 90.69 -8.09 -20.85
C VAL A 310 89.96 -7.91 -22.16
N LYS A 311 90.59 -8.21 -23.28
CA LYS A 311 89.95 -8.10 -24.63
C LYS A 311 88.68 -8.97 -24.75
N ILE A 312 88.80 -10.24 -24.35
CA ILE A 312 87.67 -11.20 -24.41
C ILE A 312 86.51 -10.70 -23.53
N SER A 313 86.82 -10.22 -22.29
CA SER A 313 85.78 -9.70 -21.38
C SER A 313 85.11 -8.42 -21.92
N SER A 314 85.89 -7.56 -22.59
CA SER A 314 85.40 -6.34 -23.23
C SER A 314 84.44 -6.64 -24.45
N GLU A 315 84.85 -7.60 -25.25
CA GLU A 315 84.02 -8.08 -26.41
C GLU A 315 82.69 -8.68 -25.90
N HIS A 316 82.75 -9.47 -24.83
CA HIS A 316 81.55 -10.01 -24.17
C HIS A 316 80.69 -8.92 -23.60
N LEU A 317 81.20 -7.90 -22.91
CA LEU A 317 80.49 -6.74 -22.38
C LEU A 317 79.83 -5.96 -23.50
N LEU A 318 80.51 -5.76 -24.62
CA LEU A 318 79.95 -5.05 -25.82
C LEU A 318 78.76 -5.81 -26.43
N LEU A 319 78.84 -7.14 -26.49
CA LEU A 319 77.74 -8.00 -26.95
C LEU A 319 76.52 -7.89 -26.06
N LEU A 320 76.70 -7.92 -24.72
CA LEU A 320 75.60 -7.75 -23.77
C LEU A 320 74.94 -6.38 -23.88
N LEU A 321 75.71 -5.30 -24.03
CA LEU A 321 75.20 -3.94 -24.24
C LEU A 321 74.38 -3.83 -25.54
N ASN A 322 74.87 -4.41 -26.65
CA ASN A 322 74.15 -4.40 -27.91
C ASN A 322 72.82 -5.17 -27.79
N ASN A 323 72.79 -6.32 -27.14
CA ASN A 323 71.55 -7.07 -26.89
C ASN A 323 70.51 -6.27 -26.06
N VAL A 324 70.95 -5.49 -25.04
CA VAL A 324 70.07 -4.60 -24.27
C VAL A 324 69.51 -3.45 -25.11
N LEU A 325 70.36 -2.86 -25.99
CA LEU A 325 69.95 -1.79 -26.88
C LEU A 325 68.97 -2.27 -27.92
N ASP A 326 69.16 -3.47 -28.50
CA ASP A 326 68.22 -4.05 -29.47
C ASP A 326 66.87 -4.38 -28.81
N LEU A 327 66.88 -4.90 -27.56
CA LEU A 327 65.62 -5.12 -26.83
C LEU A 327 64.89 -3.80 -26.60
N SER A 328 65.62 -2.75 -26.18
CA SER A 328 65.03 -1.42 -25.96
C SER A 328 64.45 -0.79 -27.24
N ARG A 329 65.04 -1.08 -28.41
CA ARG A 329 64.48 -0.65 -29.73
C ARG A 329 63.21 -1.39 -30.04
N ILE A 330 63.13 -2.70 -29.83
CA ILE A 330 61.95 -3.51 -30.03
C ILE A 330 60.81 -3.04 -29.13
N GLU A 331 61.06 -2.76 -27.85
CA GLU A 331 60.04 -2.27 -26.90
C GLU A 331 59.51 -0.87 -27.32
N ASN A 332 60.32 -0.02 -27.92
CA ASN A 332 59.92 1.32 -28.40
C ASN A 332 59.38 1.34 -29.82
N GLY A 333 59.23 0.18 -30.48
CA GLY A 333 58.61 0.07 -31.81
C GLY A 333 59.50 0.65 -32.94
N LYS A 334 60.79 0.68 -32.77
CA LYS A 334 61.80 1.17 -33.75
C LYS A 334 62.61 0.02 -34.27
#